data_78e25e589fb6a38e1b3154390d6a41b3
#
_entry.id   78e25e589fb6a38e1b3154390d6a41b3
#
_cell.length_a   1.000
_cell.length_b   1.000
_cell.length_c   1.000
_cell.angle_alpha   90.00
_cell.angle_beta   90.00
_cell.angle_gamma   90.00
#
_symmetry.space_group_name_H-M   'P 1'
#
loop_
_entity.id
_entity.type
_entity.pdbx_description
1 polymer ?
#
loop_
_entity_poly.entity_id
_entity_poly.type
_entity_poly.pdbx_seq_one_letter_code
_entity_poly.pdbx_strand_id
1 'polypeptide(L)'
;KIIRGYGGSGVCATQDLTDFFALKDGKYGRGIINNAKTKIILNMENNEAEQIKEVLHLSEAEMMSIVRFERGNGMISTNNNNLTVEFRASQLEKDLITTDRKDLKELRERLERYGKGAMGKRFDDV
;
A
#
# COMPACT_ATOMS: atom_id res chain seq x y z
N LYS A 1 19.00 6.19 10.84
CA LYS A 1 20.30 5.98 10.12
C LYS A 1 21.07 4.73 10.56
N ILE A 2 20.81 4.19 11.74
CA ILE A 2 21.59 3.09 12.32
C ILE A 2 21.08 1.71 11.86
N ILE A 3 19.78 1.57 11.58
CA ILE A 3 19.14 0.29 11.28
C ILE A 3 19.79 -0.48 10.10
N ARG A 4 20.25 0.25 9.09
CA ARG A 4 20.93 -0.36 7.92
C ARG A 4 22.25 -1.03 8.32
N GLY A 5 22.97 -0.48 9.31
CA GLY A 5 24.21 -1.09 9.84
C GLY A 5 23.98 -2.44 10.50
N TYR A 6 22.76 -2.72 10.95
CA TYR A 6 22.33 -4.00 11.52
C TYR A 6 21.60 -4.91 10.52
N GLY A 7 21.67 -4.60 9.22
CA GLY A 7 20.97 -5.37 8.19
C GLY A 7 19.45 -5.21 8.19
N GLY A 8 18.92 -4.22 8.92
CA GLY A 8 17.50 -3.97 9.01
C GLY A 8 16.98 -3.02 7.94
N SER A 9 15.69 -3.13 7.63
CA SER A 9 14.94 -2.19 6.81
C SER A 9 13.66 -1.78 7.52
N GLY A 10 13.12 -0.61 7.17
CA GLY A 10 11.86 -0.11 7.70
C GLY A 10 10.83 0.07 6.61
N VAL A 11 9.60 -0.35 6.88
CA VAL A 11 8.43 -0.08 6.03
C VAL A 11 7.47 0.76 6.85
N CYS A 12 7.06 1.92 6.28
CA CYS A 12 6.05 2.79 6.87
C CYS A 12 4.84 2.80 5.94
N ALA A 13 3.65 2.60 6.50
CA ALA A 13 2.39 2.71 5.78
C ALA A 13 1.46 3.69 6.51
N THR A 14 0.75 4.50 5.75
CA THR A 14 -0.30 5.39 6.28
C THR A 14 -1.48 5.44 5.32
N GLN A 15 -2.65 5.72 5.87
CA GLN A 15 -3.86 5.98 5.10
C GLN A 15 -4.09 7.49 4.89
N ASP A 16 -3.40 8.33 5.67
CA ASP A 16 -3.58 9.79 5.66
C ASP A 16 -2.21 10.46 5.75
N LEU A 17 -1.94 11.37 4.81
CA LEU A 17 -0.72 12.16 4.83
C LEU A 17 -0.70 13.19 5.95
N THR A 18 -1.85 13.61 6.45
CA THR A 18 -1.95 14.54 7.56
C THR A 18 -1.18 14.02 8.77
N ASP A 19 -1.24 12.72 9.04
CA ASP A 19 -0.50 12.09 10.13
C ASP A 19 1.02 12.23 9.96
N PHE A 20 1.52 12.15 8.73
CA PHE A 20 2.94 12.36 8.45
C PHE A 20 3.38 13.82 8.67
N PHE A 21 2.49 14.77 8.44
CA PHE A 21 2.79 16.20 8.55
C PHE A 21 2.36 16.82 9.88
N ALA A 22 1.67 16.08 10.75
CA ALA A 22 1.14 16.59 12.02
C ALA A 22 2.22 17.02 13.03
N LEU A 23 3.40 16.39 13.00
CA LEU A 23 4.45 16.64 13.98
C LEU A 23 5.51 17.62 13.45
N LYS A 24 5.79 18.69 14.22
CA LYS A 24 6.84 19.69 13.96
C LYS A 24 6.82 20.21 12.52
N ASP A 25 5.69 20.73 12.10
CA ASP A 25 5.50 21.33 10.77
C ASP A 25 5.86 20.37 9.60
N GLY A 26 5.63 19.09 9.78
CA GLY A 26 5.91 18.06 8.78
C GLY A 26 7.38 17.65 8.63
N LYS A 27 8.27 18.14 9.47
CA LYS A 27 9.72 17.88 9.37
C LYS A 27 10.04 16.39 9.42
N TYR A 28 9.38 15.64 10.31
CA TYR A 28 9.62 14.21 10.44
C TYR A 28 9.01 13.42 9.29
N GLY A 29 7.79 13.74 8.89
CA GLY A 29 7.11 13.09 7.76
C GLY A 29 7.86 13.29 6.46
N ARG A 30 8.25 14.51 6.15
CA ARG A 30 9.11 14.81 4.99
C ARG A 30 10.44 14.06 5.06
N GLY A 31 11.03 13.94 6.25
CA GLY A 31 12.25 13.17 6.47
C GLY A 31 12.06 11.68 6.17
N ILE A 32 10.94 11.08 6.53
CA ILE A 32 10.61 9.68 6.22
C ILE A 32 10.43 9.52 4.71
N ILE A 33 9.59 10.35 4.10
CA ILE A 33 9.29 10.29 2.67
C ILE A 33 10.58 10.48 1.84
N ASN A 34 11.41 11.46 2.15
CA ASN A 34 12.63 11.74 1.41
C ASN A 34 13.71 10.67 1.58
N ASN A 35 13.76 9.99 2.73
CA ASN A 35 14.72 8.91 2.97
C ASN A 35 14.26 7.54 2.46
N ALA A 36 12.96 7.35 2.21
CA ALA A 36 12.44 6.14 1.61
C ALA A 36 12.87 6.08 0.13
N LYS A 37 13.65 5.06 -0.23
CA LYS A 37 14.10 4.88 -1.62
C LYS A 37 13.01 4.33 -2.53
N THR A 38 12.15 3.51 -1.99
CA THR A 38 10.98 2.98 -2.69
C THR A 38 9.72 3.51 -2.03
N LYS A 39 8.82 4.05 -2.82
CA LYS A 39 7.54 4.57 -2.38
C LYS A 39 6.44 3.94 -3.21
N ILE A 40 5.39 3.51 -2.57
CA ILE A 40 4.18 3.01 -3.23
C ILE A 40 3.07 3.99 -2.91
N ILE A 41 2.52 4.61 -3.93
CA ILE A 41 1.49 5.64 -3.84
C ILE A 41 0.22 5.06 -4.45
N LEU A 42 -0.82 4.97 -3.66
CA LEU A 42 -2.14 4.53 -4.10
C LEU A 42 -3.02 5.75 -4.38
N ASN A 43 -4.31 5.51 -4.63
CA ASN A 43 -5.26 6.61 -4.84
C ASN A 43 -5.26 7.58 -3.65
N MET A 44 -5.32 8.87 -3.96
CA MET A 44 -5.40 9.96 -2.99
C MET A 44 -6.41 11.00 -3.45
N GLU A 45 -6.92 11.78 -2.52
CA GLU A 45 -7.69 12.97 -2.81
C GLU A 45 -6.80 14.11 -3.36
N ASN A 46 -7.41 15.07 -4.04
CA ASN A 46 -6.69 16.17 -4.71
C ASN A 46 -5.75 16.93 -3.77
N ASN A 47 -6.21 17.27 -2.58
CA ASN A 47 -5.42 18.02 -1.59
C ASN A 47 -4.18 17.26 -1.10
N GLU A 48 -4.30 15.95 -0.91
CA GLU A 48 -3.18 15.10 -0.54
C GLU A 48 -2.23 14.88 -1.72
N ALA A 49 -2.76 14.68 -2.93
CA ALA A 49 -1.99 14.53 -4.14
C ALA A 49 -1.13 15.78 -4.44
N GLU A 50 -1.65 16.99 -4.17
CA GLU A 50 -0.88 18.23 -4.28
C GLU A 50 0.28 18.27 -3.27
N GLN A 51 0.07 17.85 -2.03
CA GLN A 51 1.13 17.80 -1.02
C GLN A 51 2.22 16.78 -1.42
N ILE A 52 1.84 15.61 -1.88
CA ILE A 52 2.79 14.59 -2.37
C ILE A 52 3.52 15.06 -3.62
N LYS A 53 2.84 15.74 -4.54
CA LYS A 53 3.45 16.34 -5.73
C LYS A 53 4.60 17.25 -5.34
N GLU A 54 4.43 18.14 -4.36
CA GLU A 54 5.48 19.04 -3.90
C GLU A 54 6.66 18.29 -3.28
N VAL A 55 6.38 17.30 -2.42
CA VAL A 55 7.41 16.56 -1.69
C VAL A 55 8.23 15.65 -2.61
N LEU A 56 7.59 15.03 -3.59
CA LEU A 56 8.23 14.09 -4.52
C LEU A 56 8.59 14.69 -5.88
N HIS A 57 8.30 15.98 -6.08
CA HIS A 57 8.51 16.68 -7.34
C HIS A 57 7.83 15.97 -8.54
N LEU A 58 6.58 15.54 -8.35
CA LEU A 58 5.81 14.89 -9.40
C LEU A 58 5.36 15.90 -10.45
N SER A 59 5.24 15.43 -11.68
CA SER A 59 4.59 16.18 -12.75
C SER A 59 3.08 16.29 -12.54
N GLU A 60 2.44 17.23 -13.21
CA GLU A 60 0.98 17.40 -13.18
C GLU A 60 0.27 16.13 -13.67
N ALA A 61 0.79 15.50 -14.71
CA ALA A 61 0.24 14.26 -15.26
C ALA A 61 0.30 13.10 -14.24
N GLU A 62 1.40 12.97 -13.50
CA GLU A 62 1.55 11.96 -12.46
C GLU A 62 0.59 12.21 -11.30
N MET A 63 0.46 13.45 -10.84
CA MET A 63 -0.50 13.83 -9.81
C MET A 63 -1.93 13.50 -10.23
N MET A 64 -2.33 13.88 -11.44
CA MET A 64 -3.66 13.58 -11.98
C MET A 64 -3.92 12.09 -12.12
N SER A 65 -2.88 11.30 -12.40
CA SER A 65 -2.98 9.84 -12.43
C SER A 65 -3.27 9.27 -11.05
N ILE A 66 -2.60 9.76 -10.00
CA ILE A 66 -2.79 9.32 -8.60
C ILE A 66 -4.25 9.54 -8.17
N VAL A 67 -4.82 10.70 -8.47
CA VAL A 67 -6.20 11.04 -8.12
C VAL A 67 -7.22 10.12 -8.84
N ARG A 68 -6.87 9.64 -10.04
CA ARG A 68 -7.73 8.79 -10.85
C ARG A 68 -7.51 7.29 -10.67
N PHE A 69 -6.56 6.87 -9.84
CA PHE A 69 -6.32 5.46 -9.62
C PHE A 69 -7.56 4.76 -9.09
N GLU A 70 -7.92 3.67 -9.75
CA GLU A 70 -8.93 2.75 -9.25
C GLU A 70 -8.30 1.75 -8.26
N ARG A 71 -9.16 0.98 -7.60
CA ARG A 71 -8.72 -0.08 -6.68
C ARG A 71 -7.76 -1.05 -7.37
N GLY A 72 -6.58 -1.21 -6.81
CA GLY A 72 -5.52 -2.05 -7.36
C GLY A 72 -4.50 -1.30 -8.22
N ASN A 73 -4.75 -0.04 -8.57
CA ASN A 73 -3.78 0.78 -9.28
C ASN A 73 -2.93 1.59 -8.31
N GLY A 74 -1.70 1.84 -8.70
CA GLY A 74 -0.79 2.64 -7.91
C GLY A 74 0.43 3.08 -8.71
N MET A 75 1.25 3.89 -8.07
CA MET A 75 2.53 4.32 -8.60
C MET A 75 3.66 3.81 -7.71
N ILE A 76 4.66 3.20 -8.30
CA ILE A 76 5.92 2.87 -7.61
C ILE A 76 6.95 3.91 -8.03
N SER A 77 7.48 4.62 -7.04
CA SER A 77 8.57 5.57 -7.22
C SER A 77 9.83 4.98 -6.61
N THR A 78 10.86 4.77 -7.43
CA THR A 78 12.16 4.24 -7.00
C THR A 78 13.27 5.00 -7.70
N ASN A 79 14.19 5.59 -6.92
CA ASN A 79 15.35 6.34 -7.45
C ASN A 79 14.95 7.39 -8.51
N ASN A 80 13.90 8.15 -8.28
CA ASN A 80 13.32 9.14 -9.18
C ASN A 80 12.71 8.59 -10.49
N ASN A 81 12.51 7.29 -10.58
CA ASN A 81 11.73 6.66 -11.64
C ASN A 81 10.34 6.34 -11.11
N ASN A 82 9.32 6.84 -11.80
CA ASN A 82 7.92 6.65 -11.44
C ASN A 82 7.26 5.72 -12.45
N LEU A 83 6.68 4.64 -11.97
CA LEU A 83 5.97 3.64 -12.78
C LEU A 83 4.55 3.48 -12.26
N THR A 84 3.57 3.66 -13.15
CA THR A 84 2.19 3.29 -12.85
C THR A 84 2.04 1.78 -13.00
N VAL A 85 1.46 1.14 -11.99
CA VAL A 85 1.33 -0.31 -11.90
C VAL A 85 -0.08 -0.71 -11.51
N GLU A 86 -0.48 -1.90 -11.91
CA GLU A 86 -1.69 -2.57 -11.45
C GLU A 86 -1.30 -3.74 -10.56
N PHE A 87 -1.73 -3.68 -9.29
CA PHE A 87 -1.54 -4.76 -8.32
C PHE A 87 -2.69 -5.75 -8.44
N ARG A 88 -2.39 -6.98 -8.82
CA ARG A 88 -3.37 -8.06 -8.91
C ARG A 88 -3.03 -9.14 -7.89
N ALA A 89 -3.91 -9.29 -6.90
CA ALA A 89 -3.82 -10.42 -5.98
C ALA A 89 -4.30 -11.70 -6.67
N SER A 90 -3.57 -12.79 -6.47
CA SER A 90 -4.04 -14.13 -6.83
C SER A 90 -5.27 -14.53 -5.99
N GLN A 91 -5.99 -15.56 -6.42
CA GLN A 91 -7.13 -16.05 -5.66
C GLN A 91 -6.70 -16.56 -4.28
N LEU A 92 -5.53 -17.21 -4.19
CA LEU A 92 -4.99 -17.67 -2.92
C LEU A 92 -4.70 -16.50 -1.96
N GLU A 93 -4.08 -15.42 -2.45
CA GLU A 93 -3.83 -14.23 -1.62
C GLU A 93 -5.13 -13.60 -1.17
N LYS A 94 -6.12 -13.46 -2.05
CA LYS A 94 -7.45 -12.95 -1.68
C LYS A 94 -8.08 -13.79 -0.57
N ASP A 95 -8.06 -15.11 -0.70
CA ASP A 95 -8.63 -16.03 0.28
C ASP A 95 -7.93 -15.93 1.65
N LEU A 96 -6.63 -15.63 1.66
CA LEU A 96 -5.84 -15.53 2.89
C LEU A 96 -5.93 -14.18 3.61
N ILE A 97 -6.15 -13.08 2.88
CA ILE A 97 -6.04 -11.72 3.42
C ILE A 97 -7.33 -10.92 3.39
N THR A 98 -8.39 -11.44 2.73
CA THR A 98 -9.64 -10.68 2.59
C THR A 98 -10.31 -10.44 3.93
N THR A 99 -10.78 -9.21 4.13
CA THR A 99 -11.64 -8.79 5.23
C THR A 99 -13.05 -8.43 4.73
N ASP A 100 -13.28 -8.51 3.42
CA ASP A 100 -14.57 -8.23 2.83
C ASP A 100 -15.59 -9.32 3.21
N ARG A 101 -16.77 -8.90 3.68
CA ARG A 101 -17.81 -9.82 4.16
C ARG A 101 -18.37 -10.74 3.08
N LYS A 102 -18.42 -10.28 1.82
CA LYS A 102 -18.89 -11.08 0.70
C LYS A 102 -17.87 -12.15 0.36
N ASP A 103 -16.62 -11.79 0.23
CA ASP A 103 -15.51 -12.70 -0.04
C ASP A 103 -15.40 -13.76 1.06
N LEU A 104 -15.52 -13.38 2.33
CA LEU A 104 -15.50 -14.31 3.47
C LEU A 104 -16.68 -15.30 3.43
N LYS A 105 -17.85 -14.86 3.00
CA LYS A 105 -19.00 -15.73 2.85
C LYS A 105 -18.79 -16.76 1.74
N GLU A 106 -18.33 -16.31 0.57
CA GLU A 106 -18.00 -17.18 -0.55
C GLU A 106 -16.89 -18.18 -0.19
N LEU A 107 -15.89 -17.74 0.56
CA LEU A 107 -14.82 -18.58 1.06
C LEU A 107 -15.37 -19.70 1.96
N ARG A 108 -16.25 -19.36 2.91
CA ARG A 108 -16.91 -20.35 3.78
C ARG A 108 -17.72 -21.36 2.98
N GLU A 109 -18.54 -20.91 2.04
CA GLU A 109 -19.34 -21.77 1.17
C GLU A 109 -18.45 -22.72 0.34
N ARG A 110 -17.30 -22.26 -0.13
CA ARG A 110 -16.31 -23.10 -0.82
C ARG A 110 -15.68 -24.14 0.12
N LEU A 111 -15.30 -23.73 1.34
CA LEU A 111 -14.73 -24.62 2.35
C LEU A 111 -15.73 -25.71 2.77
N GLU A 112 -16.99 -25.38 2.94
CA GLU A 112 -18.05 -26.34 3.24
C GLU A 112 -18.27 -27.33 2.10
N ARG A 113 -18.25 -26.86 0.84
CA ARG A 113 -18.49 -27.68 -0.36
C ARG A 113 -17.33 -28.63 -0.67
N TYR A 114 -16.10 -28.21 -0.50
CA TYR A 114 -14.90 -28.97 -0.89
C TYR A 114 -14.16 -29.61 0.29
N GLY A 115 -14.62 -29.39 1.50
CA GLY A 115 -14.00 -29.87 2.72
C GLY A 115 -12.71 -29.12 3.11
N LYS A 116 -12.32 -29.24 4.36
CA LYS A 116 -11.14 -28.59 4.92
C LYS A 116 -9.80 -29.02 4.28
N GLY A 117 -9.79 -30.07 3.47
CA GLY A 117 -8.59 -30.57 2.82
C GLY A 117 -8.08 -29.78 1.62
N ALA A 118 -8.89 -28.86 1.06
CA ALA A 118 -8.52 -28.04 -0.11
C ALA A 118 -7.73 -26.78 0.25
N MET A 119 -7.78 -26.34 1.50
CA MET A 119 -6.92 -25.28 2.06
C MET A 119 -6.15 -25.88 3.22
N GLY A 120 -4.90 -26.19 3.01
CA GLY A 120 -4.07 -26.88 3.99
C GLY A 120 -4.24 -26.37 5.43
N LYS A 121 -3.90 -27.21 6.40
CA LYS A 121 -4.03 -27.15 7.88
C LYS A 121 -3.76 -25.81 8.61
N ARG A 122 -3.81 -24.67 7.94
CA ARG A 122 -3.37 -23.38 8.45
C ARG A 122 -4.40 -22.60 9.26
N PHE A 123 -5.66 -23.04 9.27
CA PHE A 123 -6.72 -22.34 10.00
C PHE A 123 -7.12 -22.98 11.33
N ASP A 124 -6.56 -24.14 11.66
CA ASP A 124 -6.86 -24.82 12.94
C ASP A 124 -5.87 -24.42 14.05
N ASP A 125 -4.83 -23.60 13.75
CA ASP A 125 -3.79 -23.16 14.71
C ASP A 125 -3.87 -21.66 15.08
N VAL A 126 -4.99 -21.00 14.80
CA VAL A 126 -5.20 -19.60 15.22
C VAL A 126 -6.42 -19.51 16.13
#